data_02844984f56eb3cbf7ae78b7623a893d
#
_entry.id   02844984f56eb3cbf7ae78b7623a893d
#
_cell.length_a   1.000
_cell.length_b   1.000
_cell.length_c   1.000
_cell.angle_alpha   90.00
_cell.angle_beta   90.00
_cell.angle_gamma   90.00
#
_symmetry.space_group_name_H-M   'P 1'
#
loop_
_entity.id
_entity.type
_entity.pdbx_description
1 polymer ?
#
loop_
_entity_poly.entity_id
_entity_poly.type
_entity_poly.pdbx_seq_one_letter_code
_entity_poly.pdbx_strand_id
1 'polypeptide(L)'
;MNFQRSLYRDDMIRCLLCQDAPCTKACGKLDPAGLLRSIWFDNEEGAAARLPDAIPCAGCPAPCENRCIRPNQVSIRKLLCRLHDEVRPNLERDPQDESRLKSDICGVPLENPFLLSSSVVASTYDMCARAFEAGWAGISFKTICNFDIHEASPRYSAISGDNRGIIGFKNIEQLSDHSVAENMEIFRDLKKNYPAKFILASIMGRDEQEWEWLAHECETNGADALELNFSCPNMAEGGLGSDIGQVPELVEQYTRAAKRGCSIPVLAKLTPNVASLVPAAQAAKRGGADGLAAINTIKSIVGLNLHTYVSSPAVHGLSAVGGYSGNAVKPIALRMIAELGWEKDLQGLHISGMGGIETWKDAAEYLLLGCTSLQVTTAVMQYGYRIIDDLKSGLNRYLTEKNFSTVTEMVGLGLDSVFGSTDVLERDTVIYPKFDREKCNGCGRCMISCMDGGHQALSPDKNRKPVLDARRCVGCHLCVLVCPERAIGAGRKRQNRIGAN
;
A
#
# COMPACT_ATOMS: atom_id res chain seq x y z
N MET A 1 -13.86 11.90 -2.38
CA MET A 1 -13.29 10.78 -1.60
C MET A 1 -14.33 10.30 -0.60
N ASN A 2 -14.98 9.19 -0.90
CA ASN A 2 -15.72 8.46 0.12
C ASN A 2 -14.69 7.68 0.96
N PHE A 3 -14.24 8.27 2.07
CA PHE A 3 -13.74 7.49 3.18
C PHE A 3 -14.93 6.74 3.80
N GLN A 4 -15.52 5.83 3.05
CA GLN A 4 -16.41 4.86 3.66
C GLN A 4 -15.53 3.96 4.51
N ARG A 5 -15.45 4.29 5.80
CA ARG A 5 -15.15 3.27 6.79
C ARG A 5 -16.19 2.19 6.57
N SER A 6 -15.74 0.95 6.35
CA SER A 6 -16.62 -0.21 6.31
C SER A 6 -17.64 -0.09 7.47
N LEU A 7 -18.91 -0.32 7.19
CA LEU A 7 -19.98 -0.34 8.19
C LEU A 7 -19.69 -1.33 9.32
N TYR A 8 -18.74 -2.23 9.11
CA TYR A 8 -18.32 -3.30 10.00
C TYR A 8 -17.09 -2.97 10.85
N ARG A 9 -16.43 -1.84 10.60
CA ARG A 9 -15.08 -1.55 11.13
C ARG A 9 -15.00 -1.51 12.65
N ASP A 10 -16.02 -0.99 13.33
CA ASP A 10 -15.99 -0.85 14.79
C ASP A 10 -16.06 -2.23 15.50
N ASP A 11 -16.79 -3.19 14.92
CA ASP A 11 -16.80 -4.57 15.37
C ASP A 11 -15.53 -5.33 14.93
N MET A 12 -15.03 -5.06 13.73
CA MET A 12 -13.86 -5.71 13.16
C MET A 12 -12.53 -5.33 13.84
N ILE A 13 -12.39 -4.10 14.33
CA ILE A 13 -11.19 -3.63 15.06
C ILE A 13 -10.78 -4.58 16.20
N ARG A 14 -11.74 -5.31 16.77
CA ARG A 14 -11.46 -6.29 17.83
C ARG A 14 -10.90 -7.61 17.34
N CYS A 15 -11.04 -7.93 16.05
CA CYS A 15 -10.52 -9.17 15.47
C CYS A 15 -8.99 -9.14 15.40
N LEU A 16 -8.35 -10.22 15.82
CA LEU A 16 -6.88 -10.37 15.78
C LEU A 16 -6.37 -11.00 14.49
N LEU A 17 -7.26 -11.39 13.57
CA LEU A 17 -6.91 -12.14 12.35
C LEU A 17 -6.04 -13.38 12.64
N CYS A 18 -6.45 -14.17 13.63
CA CYS A 18 -5.66 -15.26 14.21
C CYS A 18 -5.15 -16.25 13.16
N GLN A 19 -3.92 -16.72 13.36
CA GLN A 19 -3.45 -17.94 12.73
C GLN A 19 -4.14 -19.15 13.37
N ASP A 20 -4.51 -20.17 12.56
CA ASP A 20 -5.19 -21.37 13.04
C ASP A 20 -6.43 -21.06 13.92
N ALA A 21 -7.28 -20.19 13.41
CA ALA A 21 -8.33 -19.46 14.12
C ALA A 21 -9.33 -20.36 14.88
N PRO A 22 -9.43 -20.23 16.22
CA PRO A 22 -10.37 -21.05 17.02
C PRO A 22 -11.84 -20.87 16.62
N CYS A 23 -12.21 -19.70 16.11
CA CYS A 23 -13.58 -19.45 15.65
C CYS A 23 -13.94 -20.28 14.41
N THR A 24 -13.01 -20.47 13.46
CA THR A 24 -13.21 -21.31 12.28
C THR A 24 -13.32 -22.78 12.68
N LYS A 25 -12.41 -23.26 13.55
CA LYS A 25 -12.46 -24.64 14.07
C LYS A 25 -13.78 -24.95 14.78
N ALA A 26 -14.31 -23.99 15.55
CA ALA A 26 -15.55 -24.18 16.29
C ALA A 26 -16.80 -24.09 15.41
N CYS A 27 -16.76 -23.35 14.31
CA CYS A 27 -17.92 -23.14 13.43
C CYS A 27 -18.29 -24.44 12.68
N GLY A 28 -17.33 -25.10 12.05
CA GLY A 28 -17.51 -26.33 11.29
C GLY A 28 -18.41 -26.22 10.04
N LYS A 29 -18.98 -25.04 9.75
CA LYS A 29 -19.89 -24.79 8.63
C LYS A 29 -19.43 -23.69 7.68
N LEU A 30 -18.74 -22.70 8.22
CA LEU A 30 -18.17 -21.57 7.50
C LEU A 30 -16.70 -21.41 7.90
N ASP A 31 -15.98 -20.54 7.19
CA ASP A 31 -14.68 -19.99 7.62
C ASP A 31 -14.83 -18.55 8.16
N PRO A 32 -15.27 -18.36 9.43
CA PRO A 32 -15.42 -17.03 9.99
C PRO A 32 -14.14 -16.21 9.93
N ALA A 33 -12.98 -16.80 10.18
CA ALA A 33 -11.70 -16.06 10.19
C ALA A 33 -11.34 -15.53 8.80
N GLY A 34 -11.52 -16.33 7.74
CA GLY A 34 -11.29 -15.89 6.36
C GLY A 34 -12.29 -14.84 5.91
N LEU A 35 -13.56 -14.95 6.31
CA LEU A 35 -14.59 -13.96 6.01
C LEU A 35 -14.31 -12.64 6.72
N LEU A 36 -13.94 -12.68 8.01
CA LEU A 36 -13.58 -11.49 8.77
C LEU A 36 -12.29 -10.84 8.22
N ARG A 37 -11.30 -11.63 7.78
CA ARG A 37 -10.10 -11.11 7.13
C ARG A 37 -10.45 -10.30 5.89
N SER A 38 -11.33 -10.78 5.03
CA SER A 38 -11.74 -10.05 3.83
C SER A 38 -12.46 -8.76 4.17
N ILE A 39 -13.32 -8.73 5.18
CA ILE A 39 -13.92 -7.48 5.67
C ILE A 39 -12.84 -6.52 6.19
N TRP A 40 -11.80 -7.02 6.87
CA TRP A 40 -10.69 -6.21 7.35
C TRP A 40 -9.95 -5.51 6.22
N PHE A 41 -9.79 -6.18 5.10
CA PHE A 41 -9.12 -5.65 3.89
C PHE A 41 -10.06 -4.95 2.91
N ASP A 42 -11.21 -4.44 3.39
CA ASP A 42 -12.22 -3.73 2.59
C ASP A 42 -12.77 -4.57 1.40
N ASN A 43 -12.77 -5.89 1.55
CA ASN A 43 -13.27 -6.85 0.56
C ASN A 43 -14.56 -7.51 1.05
N GLU A 44 -15.55 -6.69 1.47
CA GLU A 44 -16.85 -7.17 1.97
C GLU A 44 -17.60 -7.98 0.92
N GLU A 45 -17.55 -7.57 -0.33
CA GLU A 45 -18.20 -8.28 -1.43
C GLU A 45 -17.56 -9.65 -1.65
N GLY A 46 -16.23 -9.76 -1.63
CA GLY A 46 -15.53 -11.03 -1.71
C GLY A 46 -15.83 -11.94 -0.52
N ALA A 47 -16.03 -11.39 0.67
CA ALA A 47 -16.51 -12.15 1.81
C ALA A 47 -17.95 -12.63 1.62
N ALA A 48 -18.85 -11.74 1.17
CA ALA A 48 -20.28 -12.05 0.95
C ALA A 48 -20.49 -13.11 -0.14
N ALA A 49 -19.68 -13.09 -1.20
CA ALA A 49 -19.74 -14.08 -2.29
C ALA A 49 -19.46 -15.52 -1.81
N ARG A 50 -18.65 -15.67 -0.77
CA ARG A 50 -18.35 -16.98 -0.17
C ARG A 50 -19.40 -17.47 0.82
N LEU A 51 -20.42 -16.66 1.14
CA LEU A 51 -21.53 -17.07 1.97
C LEU A 51 -22.53 -17.91 1.14
N PRO A 52 -23.12 -18.99 1.71
CA PRO A 52 -24.17 -19.74 1.07
C PRO A 52 -25.48 -18.93 0.98
N ASP A 53 -26.40 -19.32 0.09
CA ASP A 53 -27.71 -18.66 -0.07
C ASP A 53 -28.53 -18.70 1.23
N ALA A 54 -28.48 -19.81 1.95
CA ALA A 54 -29.07 -19.95 3.29
C ALA A 54 -27.94 -19.92 4.33
N ILE A 55 -27.78 -18.77 4.98
CA ILE A 55 -26.72 -18.60 5.98
C ILE A 55 -27.01 -19.46 7.24
N PRO A 56 -26.09 -20.33 7.67
CA PRO A 56 -26.30 -21.16 8.84
C PRO A 56 -26.24 -20.39 10.18
N CYS A 57 -25.97 -19.11 10.14
CA CYS A 57 -25.83 -18.25 11.33
C CYS A 57 -27.18 -17.85 11.93
N ALA A 58 -28.27 -17.84 11.15
CA ALA A 58 -29.61 -17.56 11.66
C ALA A 58 -30.02 -18.66 12.66
N GLY A 59 -30.28 -18.28 13.94
CA GLY A 59 -30.61 -19.22 15.01
C GLY A 59 -29.43 -20.09 15.53
N CYS A 60 -28.22 -19.91 15.05
CA CYS A 60 -27.04 -20.62 15.53
C CYS A 60 -26.65 -20.17 16.95
N PRO A 61 -26.22 -21.11 17.85
CA PRO A 61 -25.73 -20.74 19.19
C PRO A 61 -24.37 -20.01 19.20
N ALA A 62 -23.83 -19.67 18.03
CA ALA A 62 -22.58 -18.94 17.83
C ALA A 62 -21.33 -19.58 18.50
N PRO A 63 -21.03 -20.86 18.25
CA PRO A 63 -19.84 -21.48 18.85
C PRO A 63 -18.54 -20.80 18.45
N CYS A 64 -18.50 -20.13 17.29
CA CYS A 64 -17.38 -19.32 16.83
C CYS A 64 -17.10 -18.12 17.77
N GLU A 65 -18.14 -17.46 18.29
CA GLU A 65 -17.99 -16.35 19.24
C GLU A 65 -17.47 -16.87 20.59
N ASN A 66 -18.04 -17.97 21.10
CA ASN A 66 -17.65 -18.59 22.38
C ASN A 66 -16.18 -19.03 22.40
N ARG A 67 -15.58 -19.29 21.22
CA ARG A 67 -14.17 -19.69 21.09
C ARG A 67 -13.26 -18.51 20.68
N CYS A 68 -13.81 -17.32 20.54
CA CYS A 68 -13.00 -16.13 20.28
C CYS A 68 -12.09 -15.86 21.50
N ILE A 69 -10.79 -15.71 21.24
CA ILE A 69 -9.77 -15.53 22.30
C ILE A 69 -9.70 -14.08 22.83
N ARG A 70 -10.50 -13.18 22.28
CA ARG A 70 -10.56 -11.80 22.79
C ARG A 70 -11.38 -11.75 24.08
N PRO A 71 -10.97 -10.97 25.11
CA PRO A 71 -11.77 -10.74 26.31
C PRO A 71 -13.18 -10.22 25.99
N ASN A 72 -13.26 -9.22 25.07
CA ASN A 72 -14.51 -8.79 24.46
C ASN A 72 -14.63 -9.47 23.10
N GLN A 73 -15.34 -10.56 23.05
CA GLN A 73 -15.50 -11.38 21.84
C GLN A 73 -16.02 -10.58 20.66
N VAL A 74 -15.58 -10.93 19.45
CA VAL A 74 -16.09 -10.36 18.21
C VAL A 74 -17.50 -10.90 17.95
N SER A 75 -18.46 -10.06 17.64
CA SER A 75 -19.85 -10.44 17.32
C SER A 75 -19.94 -11.04 15.90
N ILE A 76 -19.29 -12.18 15.71
CA ILE A 76 -19.07 -12.85 14.41
C ILE A 76 -20.40 -13.14 13.71
N ARG A 77 -21.35 -13.75 14.43
CA ARG A 77 -22.67 -14.09 13.90
C ARG A 77 -23.40 -12.86 13.38
N LYS A 78 -23.42 -11.79 14.17
CA LYS A 78 -24.04 -10.51 13.78
C LYS A 78 -23.40 -9.95 12.51
N LEU A 79 -22.06 -9.97 12.44
CA LEU A 79 -21.31 -9.48 11.26
C LEU A 79 -21.63 -10.29 10.01
N LEU A 80 -21.63 -11.62 10.11
CA LEU A 80 -21.90 -12.50 8.97
C LEU A 80 -23.36 -12.45 8.51
N CYS A 81 -24.34 -12.38 9.44
CA CYS A 81 -25.75 -12.16 9.07
C CYS A 81 -25.93 -10.84 8.34
N ARG A 82 -25.34 -9.77 8.87
CA ARG A 82 -25.41 -8.46 8.24
C ARG A 82 -24.76 -8.43 6.85
N LEU A 83 -23.60 -9.08 6.70
CA LEU A 83 -22.93 -9.22 5.41
C LEU A 83 -23.80 -9.98 4.39
N HIS A 84 -24.49 -11.04 4.84
CA HIS A 84 -25.42 -11.78 4.02
C HIS A 84 -26.64 -10.94 3.61
N ASP A 85 -27.22 -10.19 4.54
CA ASP A 85 -28.50 -9.50 4.32
C ASP A 85 -28.32 -8.16 3.56
N GLU A 86 -27.20 -7.45 3.79
CA GLU A 86 -26.95 -6.11 3.23
C GLU A 86 -26.09 -6.13 1.95
N VAL A 87 -25.13 -7.05 1.84
CA VAL A 87 -24.16 -7.06 0.73
C VAL A 87 -24.49 -8.12 -0.31
N ARG A 88 -24.73 -9.38 0.10
CA ARG A 88 -24.94 -10.49 -0.81
C ARG A 88 -26.09 -10.30 -1.81
N PRO A 89 -27.26 -9.71 -1.48
CA PRO A 89 -28.36 -9.55 -2.43
C PRO A 89 -28.03 -8.62 -3.62
N ASN A 90 -27.01 -7.76 -3.44
CA ASN A 90 -26.58 -6.79 -4.45
C ASN A 90 -25.36 -7.26 -5.25
N LEU A 91 -24.90 -8.50 -5.02
CA LEU A 91 -23.74 -9.02 -5.73
C LEU A 91 -24.14 -9.53 -7.11
N GLU A 92 -23.45 -9.03 -8.12
CA GLU A 92 -23.33 -9.71 -9.38
C GLU A 92 -22.54 -11.01 -9.20
N ARG A 93 -22.62 -11.90 -10.20
CA ARG A 93 -21.92 -13.19 -10.15
C ARG A 93 -20.43 -12.98 -9.86
N ASP A 94 -19.90 -13.78 -8.90
CA ASP A 94 -18.49 -13.68 -8.53
C ASP A 94 -17.58 -13.91 -9.75
N PRO A 95 -16.70 -12.98 -10.11
CA PRO A 95 -15.80 -13.19 -11.21
C PRO A 95 -14.79 -14.29 -10.84
N GLN A 96 -14.91 -15.44 -11.50
CA GLN A 96 -14.02 -16.59 -11.31
C GLN A 96 -12.77 -16.50 -12.18
N ASP A 97 -12.79 -15.60 -13.19
CA ASP A 97 -11.71 -15.48 -14.17
C ASP A 97 -10.61 -14.54 -13.65
N GLU A 98 -9.58 -15.13 -13.05
CA GLU A 98 -8.37 -14.40 -12.61
C GLU A 98 -7.45 -14.02 -13.78
N SER A 99 -7.68 -14.53 -15.00
CA SER A 99 -6.87 -14.18 -16.17
C SER A 99 -6.95 -12.69 -16.52
N ARG A 100 -7.99 -11.99 -16.05
CA ARG A 100 -8.18 -10.55 -16.16
C ARG A 100 -7.15 -9.73 -15.37
N LEU A 101 -6.52 -10.36 -14.37
CA LEU A 101 -5.47 -9.74 -13.56
C LEU A 101 -4.08 -9.86 -14.17
N LYS A 102 -3.92 -10.55 -15.30
CA LYS A 102 -2.62 -10.68 -15.97
C LYS A 102 -2.06 -9.31 -16.30
N SER A 103 -0.76 -9.18 -16.03
CA SER A 103 0.04 -7.98 -16.27
C SER A 103 1.40 -8.39 -16.80
N ASP A 104 2.34 -7.46 -16.83
CA ASP A 104 3.75 -7.74 -17.19
C ASP A 104 4.70 -6.81 -16.45
N ILE A 105 5.99 -7.14 -16.48
CA ILE A 105 7.10 -6.24 -16.16
C ILE A 105 7.98 -6.14 -17.39
N CYS A 106 7.97 -4.98 -18.04
CA CYS A 106 8.79 -4.71 -19.24
C CYS A 106 8.62 -5.81 -20.33
N GLY A 107 7.39 -6.31 -20.51
CA GLY A 107 7.05 -7.36 -21.48
C GLY A 107 7.22 -8.79 -20.96
N VAL A 108 7.74 -9.01 -19.75
CA VAL A 108 7.79 -10.34 -19.12
C VAL A 108 6.47 -10.61 -18.39
N PRO A 109 5.71 -11.66 -18.75
CA PRO A 109 4.35 -11.87 -18.25
C PRO A 109 4.28 -12.13 -16.75
N LEU A 110 3.25 -11.60 -16.11
CA LEU A 110 2.82 -11.86 -14.72
C LEU A 110 1.41 -12.43 -14.70
N GLU A 111 1.15 -13.40 -13.82
CA GLU A 111 -0.20 -13.95 -13.60
C GLU A 111 -1.17 -12.96 -12.90
N ASN A 112 -0.64 -12.00 -12.17
CA ASN A 112 -1.33 -10.88 -11.55
C ASN A 112 -0.33 -9.75 -11.25
N PRO A 113 -0.76 -8.51 -10.94
CA PRO A 113 0.17 -7.38 -10.79
C PRO A 113 0.96 -7.36 -9.47
N PHE A 114 0.80 -8.34 -8.58
CA PHE A 114 1.33 -8.28 -7.21
C PHE A 114 2.62 -9.07 -7.03
N LEU A 115 3.66 -8.38 -6.56
CA LEU A 115 4.94 -8.95 -6.12
C LEU A 115 5.21 -8.62 -4.65
N LEU A 116 6.04 -9.45 -4.00
CA LEU A 116 6.70 -9.01 -2.77
C LEU A 116 7.77 -7.98 -3.11
N SER A 117 7.90 -6.94 -2.28
CA SER A 117 8.98 -5.96 -2.44
C SER A 117 10.29 -6.47 -1.83
N SER A 118 11.40 -6.02 -2.35
CA SER A 118 12.75 -6.30 -1.87
C SER A 118 12.90 -5.96 -0.39
N SER A 119 12.88 -6.99 0.45
CA SER A 119 12.93 -6.90 1.91
C SER A 119 13.02 -8.29 2.54
N VAL A 120 12.94 -8.36 3.89
CA VAL A 120 12.92 -9.64 4.64
C VAL A 120 11.84 -10.62 4.21
N VAL A 121 10.71 -10.17 3.67
CA VAL A 121 9.62 -11.08 3.25
C VAL A 121 9.94 -11.91 2.00
N ALA A 122 11.07 -11.63 1.33
CA ALA A 122 11.55 -12.33 0.14
C ALA A 122 13.09 -12.48 0.21
N SER A 123 13.62 -13.09 1.25
CA SER A 123 15.05 -13.19 1.52
C SER A 123 15.60 -14.61 1.60
N THR A 124 14.74 -15.62 1.62
CA THR A 124 15.12 -17.04 1.66
C THR A 124 14.28 -17.86 0.70
N TYR A 125 14.76 -19.05 0.33
CA TYR A 125 14.00 -19.98 -0.49
C TYR A 125 12.60 -20.26 0.07
N ASP A 126 12.51 -20.64 1.37
CA ASP A 126 11.24 -21.01 1.99
C ASP A 126 10.23 -19.87 2.03
N MET A 127 10.70 -18.62 2.26
CA MET A 127 9.84 -17.45 2.22
C MET A 127 9.28 -17.22 0.83
N CYS A 128 10.12 -17.28 -0.19
CA CYS A 128 9.72 -17.09 -1.59
C CYS A 128 8.77 -18.21 -2.05
N ALA A 129 9.07 -19.48 -1.76
CA ALA A 129 8.24 -20.63 -2.09
C ALA A 129 6.82 -20.47 -1.47
N ARG A 130 6.74 -20.15 -0.18
CA ARG A 130 5.46 -19.91 0.50
C ARG A 130 4.67 -18.74 -0.08
N ALA A 131 5.35 -17.70 -0.56
CA ALA A 131 4.68 -16.59 -1.24
C ALA A 131 4.10 -17.05 -2.59
N PHE A 132 4.85 -17.80 -3.38
CA PHE A 132 4.41 -18.36 -4.65
C PHE A 132 3.20 -19.29 -4.46
N GLU A 133 3.26 -20.17 -3.46
CA GLU A 133 2.16 -21.08 -3.10
C GLU A 133 0.91 -20.31 -2.62
N ALA A 134 1.07 -19.16 -1.97
CA ALA A 134 -0.03 -18.30 -1.60
C ALA A 134 -0.68 -17.57 -2.78
N GLY A 135 -0.05 -17.51 -3.97
CA GLY A 135 -0.59 -16.89 -5.18
C GLY A 135 0.02 -15.54 -5.58
N TRP A 136 1.16 -15.15 -4.98
CA TRP A 136 1.95 -14.02 -5.47
C TRP A 136 2.53 -14.33 -6.84
N ALA A 137 2.46 -13.38 -7.77
CA ALA A 137 2.97 -13.58 -9.12
C ALA A 137 4.50 -13.66 -9.17
N GLY A 138 5.15 -12.98 -8.24
CA GLY A 138 6.60 -12.93 -8.17
C GLY A 138 7.09 -12.26 -6.90
N ILE A 139 8.40 -12.06 -6.85
CA ILE A 139 9.12 -11.41 -5.78
C ILE A 139 10.11 -10.40 -6.35
N SER A 140 10.32 -9.27 -5.65
CA SER A 140 11.60 -8.57 -5.67
C SER A 140 12.41 -9.12 -4.49
N PHE A 141 13.50 -9.85 -4.80
CA PHE A 141 14.33 -10.51 -3.78
C PHE A 141 15.08 -9.48 -2.93
N LYS A 142 15.38 -9.81 -1.65
CA LYS A 142 16.15 -8.93 -0.78
C LYS A 142 17.48 -8.54 -1.45
N THR A 143 17.81 -7.25 -1.43
CA THR A 143 18.92 -6.68 -2.19
C THR A 143 20.24 -7.41 -1.94
N ILE A 144 20.86 -7.89 -3.00
CA ILE A 144 22.12 -8.64 -3.03
C ILE A 144 23.28 -7.65 -3.23
N CYS A 145 24.36 -7.84 -2.50
CA CYS A 145 25.60 -7.07 -2.61
C CYS A 145 26.80 -7.98 -2.43
N ASN A 146 27.97 -7.49 -2.80
CA ASN A 146 29.25 -8.22 -2.67
C ASN A 146 30.12 -7.65 -1.54
N PHE A 147 29.51 -7.28 -0.43
CA PHE A 147 30.19 -6.83 0.78
C PHE A 147 29.44 -7.30 2.02
N ASP A 148 30.18 -7.42 3.14
CA ASP A 148 29.62 -7.96 4.38
C ASP A 148 28.57 -7.04 4.98
N ILE A 149 27.45 -7.61 5.37
CA ILE A 149 26.34 -6.94 6.03
C ILE A 149 26.27 -7.40 7.49
N HIS A 150 26.31 -6.45 8.40
CA HIS A 150 26.16 -6.68 9.84
C HIS A 150 24.92 -5.96 10.36
N GLU A 151 23.90 -6.72 10.64
CA GLU A 151 22.61 -6.18 11.09
C GLU A 151 22.60 -5.86 12.58
N ALA A 152 22.06 -4.69 12.91
CA ALA A 152 21.78 -4.31 14.30
C ALA A 152 20.58 -5.08 14.88
N SER A 153 20.50 -5.20 16.21
CA SER A 153 19.38 -5.82 16.92
C SER A 153 19.02 -5.05 18.19
N PRO A 154 17.71 -4.68 18.39
CA PRO A 154 16.55 -4.86 17.50
C PRO A 154 16.56 -3.93 16.28
N ARG A 155 15.85 -4.31 15.20
CA ARG A 155 15.83 -3.58 13.92
C ARG A 155 14.54 -2.84 13.60
N TYR A 156 13.45 -3.16 14.30
CA TYR A 156 12.10 -2.69 13.95
C TYR A 156 11.46 -1.90 15.07
N SER A 157 10.69 -0.90 14.69
CA SER A 157 9.74 -0.23 15.56
C SER A 157 8.53 0.26 14.75
N ALA A 158 7.46 0.65 15.45
CA ALA A 158 6.23 1.01 14.78
C ALA A 158 5.47 2.12 15.52
N ILE A 159 4.67 2.87 14.77
CA ILE A 159 3.60 3.70 15.30
C ILE A 159 2.31 2.91 15.14
N SER A 160 1.65 2.61 16.26
CA SER A 160 0.36 1.95 16.28
C SER A 160 -0.75 2.96 16.52
N GLY A 161 -1.84 2.84 15.77
CA GLY A 161 -3.09 3.52 16.10
C GLY A 161 -3.86 2.73 17.13
N ASP A 162 -4.65 3.42 17.99
CA ASP A 162 -5.53 2.76 18.94
C ASP A 162 -6.44 1.76 18.21
N ASN A 163 -6.25 0.48 18.50
CA ASN A 163 -6.97 -0.66 17.90
C ASN A 163 -6.87 -0.82 16.36
N ARG A 164 -5.91 -0.18 15.70
CA ARG A 164 -5.81 -0.20 14.22
C ARG A 164 -4.60 -0.96 13.66
N GLY A 165 -3.85 -1.64 14.52
CA GLY A 165 -2.60 -2.25 14.10
C GLY A 165 -1.49 -1.20 13.88
N ILE A 166 -0.50 -1.55 13.07
CA ILE A 166 0.64 -0.69 12.75
C ILE A 166 0.22 0.29 11.64
N ILE A 167 0.26 1.59 11.93
CA ILE A 167 0.00 2.65 10.94
C ILE A 167 1.27 2.94 10.14
N GLY A 168 2.41 3.02 10.84
CA GLY A 168 3.70 3.28 10.28
C GLY A 168 4.75 2.36 10.89
N PHE A 169 5.69 1.92 10.08
CA PHE A 169 6.69 0.94 10.44
C PHE A 169 8.07 1.49 10.11
N LYS A 170 8.97 1.49 11.10
CA LYS A 170 10.36 1.91 10.92
C LYS A 170 11.27 0.70 10.99
N ASN A 171 12.24 0.65 10.07
CA ASN A 171 13.33 -0.31 10.10
C ASN A 171 14.69 0.38 9.97
N ILE A 172 15.72 -0.27 10.50
CA ILE A 172 17.13 0.07 10.29
C ILE A 172 17.87 -1.09 9.64
N GLU A 173 17.13 -1.95 8.92
CA GLU A 173 17.65 -3.11 8.22
C GLU A 173 18.39 -2.70 6.95
N GLN A 174 19.45 -3.42 6.65
CA GLN A 174 20.30 -3.20 5.48
C GLN A 174 19.93 -4.15 4.33
N LEU A 175 20.91 -4.85 3.79
CA LEU A 175 20.80 -5.70 2.61
C LEU A 175 20.78 -7.20 2.97
N SER A 176 20.93 -8.08 1.99
CA SER A 176 21.09 -9.52 2.23
C SER A 176 22.39 -9.80 2.97
N ASP A 177 22.33 -10.61 4.01
CA ASP A 177 23.46 -11.13 4.79
C ASP A 177 23.98 -12.46 4.27
N HIS A 178 23.40 -12.99 3.19
CA HIS A 178 23.92 -14.13 2.44
C HIS A 178 24.93 -13.69 1.38
N SER A 179 25.91 -14.52 1.12
CA SER A 179 26.85 -14.33 0.00
C SER A 179 26.12 -14.32 -1.36
N VAL A 180 26.75 -13.74 -2.37
CA VAL A 180 26.21 -13.77 -3.75
C VAL A 180 25.96 -15.20 -4.21
N ALA A 181 26.89 -16.12 -3.94
CA ALA A 181 26.78 -17.53 -4.33
C ALA A 181 25.53 -18.23 -3.72
N GLU A 182 25.28 -18.01 -2.42
CA GLU A 182 24.11 -18.55 -1.74
C GLU A 182 22.80 -17.97 -2.32
N ASN A 183 22.77 -16.67 -2.61
CA ASN A 183 21.61 -16.05 -3.24
C ASN A 183 21.36 -16.60 -4.66
N MET A 184 22.42 -16.87 -5.44
CA MET A 184 22.30 -17.48 -6.77
C MET A 184 21.80 -18.92 -6.71
N GLU A 185 22.17 -19.68 -5.68
CA GLU A 185 21.63 -21.02 -5.45
C GLU A 185 20.12 -20.96 -5.19
N ILE A 186 19.66 -20.02 -4.36
CA ILE A 186 18.23 -19.79 -4.12
C ILE A 186 17.48 -19.51 -5.44
N PHE A 187 18.02 -18.68 -6.33
CA PHE A 187 17.38 -18.37 -7.62
C PHE A 187 17.24 -19.60 -8.51
N ARG A 188 18.32 -20.39 -8.64
CA ARG A 188 18.30 -21.64 -9.42
C ARG A 188 17.24 -22.61 -8.89
N ASP A 189 17.16 -22.79 -7.57
CA ASP A 189 16.19 -23.68 -6.94
C ASP A 189 14.76 -23.16 -7.08
N LEU A 190 14.53 -21.85 -6.93
CA LEU A 190 13.21 -21.24 -7.16
C LEU A 190 12.78 -21.43 -8.62
N LYS A 191 13.63 -21.16 -9.60
CA LYS A 191 13.31 -21.34 -11.02
C LYS A 191 13.07 -22.80 -11.39
N LYS A 192 13.82 -23.72 -10.81
CA LYS A 192 13.60 -25.15 -10.99
C LYS A 192 12.22 -25.61 -10.48
N ASN A 193 11.80 -25.13 -9.30
CA ASN A 193 10.58 -25.58 -8.64
C ASN A 193 9.34 -24.74 -9.01
N TYR A 194 9.54 -23.47 -9.37
CA TYR A 194 8.50 -22.51 -9.72
C TYR A 194 8.81 -21.75 -11.02
N PRO A 195 8.95 -22.45 -12.17
CA PRO A 195 9.46 -21.85 -13.42
C PRO A 195 8.61 -20.71 -13.97
N ALA A 196 7.31 -20.67 -13.66
CA ALA A 196 6.39 -19.62 -14.10
C ALA A 196 6.36 -18.38 -13.19
N LYS A 197 7.01 -18.44 -12.03
CA LYS A 197 7.03 -17.32 -11.09
C LYS A 197 8.16 -16.34 -11.39
N PHE A 198 7.86 -15.06 -11.22
CA PHE A 198 8.75 -13.97 -11.58
C PHE A 198 9.76 -13.67 -10.45
N ILE A 199 11.04 -13.61 -10.79
CA ILE A 199 12.13 -13.22 -9.90
C ILE A 199 12.72 -11.90 -10.38
N LEU A 200 12.43 -10.81 -9.63
CA LEU A 200 13.08 -9.52 -9.77
C LEU A 200 14.28 -9.50 -8.80
N ALA A 201 15.49 -9.60 -9.32
CA ALA A 201 16.69 -9.58 -8.49
C ALA A 201 17.04 -8.13 -8.10
N SER A 202 16.90 -7.78 -6.82
CA SER A 202 17.35 -6.49 -6.33
C SER A 202 18.86 -6.55 -6.04
N ILE A 203 19.63 -5.61 -6.58
CA ILE A 203 21.09 -5.57 -6.46
C ILE A 203 21.60 -4.18 -6.02
N MET A 204 22.78 -4.15 -5.41
CA MET A 204 23.53 -2.94 -5.09
C MET A 204 25.05 -3.21 -5.21
N GLY A 205 25.73 -2.45 -6.05
CA GLY A 205 27.18 -2.44 -6.20
C GLY A 205 27.80 -1.14 -5.70
N ARG A 206 29.12 -1.15 -5.43
CA ARG A 206 29.90 0.02 -5.00
C ARG A 206 30.47 0.81 -6.17
N ASP A 207 30.73 0.13 -7.28
CA ASP A 207 31.30 0.70 -8.50
C ASP A 207 30.72 0.04 -9.76
N GLU A 208 31.03 0.59 -10.94
CA GLU A 208 30.51 0.08 -12.21
C GLU A 208 30.79 -1.39 -12.46
N GLN A 209 31.95 -1.88 -12.01
CA GLN A 209 32.34 -3.29 -12.23
C GLN A 209 31.49 -4.22 -11.38
N GLU A 210 31.20 -3.87 -10.12
CA GLU A 210 30.29 -4.63 -9.26
C GLU A 210 28.85 -4.60 -9.79
N TRP A 211 28.33 -3.45 -10.27
CA TRP A 211 27.00 -3.38 -10.85
C TRP A 211 26.86 -4.26 -12.10
N GLU A 212 27.86 -4.23 -12.99
CA GLU A 212 27.90 -5.05 -14.21
C GLU A 212 28.00 -6.54 -13.86
N TRP A 213 28.87 -6.92 -12.94
CA TRP A 213 29.06 -8.30 -12.52
C TRP A 213 27.82 -8.86 -11.79
N LEU A 214 27.22 -8.14 -10.83
CA LEU A 214 26.01 -8.58 -10.14
C LEU A 214 24.84 -8.76 -11.13
N ALA A 215 24.73 -7.89 -12.11
CA ALA A 215 23.71 -8.00 -13.15
C ALA A 215 23.87 -9.31 -13.94
N HIS A 216 25.11 -9.63 -14.35
CA HIS A 216 25.43 -10.88 -15.05
C HIS A 216 25.14 -12.12 -14.20
N GLU A 217 25.58 -12.13 -12.95
CA GLU A 217 25.34 -13.24 -12.03
C GLU A 217 23.84 -13.52 -11.84
N CYS A 218 23.04 -12.47 -11.62
CA CYS A 218 21.60 -12.64 -11.43
C CYS A 218 20.91 -13.21 -12.68
N GLU A 219 21.19 -12.69 -13.87
CA GLU A 219 20.63 -13.20 -15.12
C GLU A 219 21.01 -14.66 -15.36
N THR A 220 22.29 -14.98 -15.23
CA THR A 220 22.83 -16.34 -15.47
C THR A 220 22.19 -17.36 -14.51
N ASN A 221 21.76 -16.95 -13.34
CA ASN A 221 21.17 -17.83 -12.33
C ASN A 221 19.64 -17.79 -12.28
N GLY A 222 18.98 -17.14 -13.25
CA GLY A 222 17.54 -17.28 -13.46
C GLY A 222 16.68 -16.12 -12.97
N ALA A 223 17.25 -14.93 -12.73
CA ALA A 223 16.45 -13.72 -12.57
C ALA A 223 15.74 -13.37 -13.88
N ASP A 224 14.49 -12.94 -13.82
CA ASP A 224 13.71 -12.50 -14.98
C ASP A 224 13.90 -11.01 -15.28
N ALA A 225 14.26 -10.22 -14.25
CA ALA A 225 14.61 -8.81 -14.36
C ALA A 225 15.47 -8.37 -13.17
N LEU A 226 16.05 -7.18 -13.27
CA LEU A 226 16.84 -6.55 -12.21
C LEU A 226 16.14 -5.35 -11.61
N GLU A 227 16.30 -5.14 -10.30
CA GLU A 227 15.94 -3.92 -9.58
C GLU A 227 17.21 -3.27 -9.00
N LEU A 228 17.63 -2.14 -9.55
CA LEU A 228 18.81 -1.40 -9.07
C LEU A 228 18.46 -0.59 -7.84
N ASN A 229 18.96 -0.96 -6.67
CA ASN A 229 18.60 -0.33 -5.41
C ASN A 229 19.41 0.97 -5.16
N PHE A 230 19.00 2.07 -5.77
CA PHE A 230 19.51 3.42 -5.53
C PHE A 230 18.83 4.12 -4.33
N SER A 231 18.32 3.37 -3.37
CA SER A 231 17.30 3.94 -2.48
C SER A 231 17.38 3.50 -1.03
N CYS A 232 18.21 2.53 -0.65
CA CYS A 232 18.32 2.08 0.73
C CYS A 232 18.78 3.23 1.64
N PRO A 233 18.00 3.64 2.67
CA PRO A 233 18.37 4.75 3.54
C PRO A 233 19.28 4.36 4.71
N ASN A 234 19.54 3.05 4.90
CA ASN A 234 20.12 2.49 6.11
C ASN A 234 21.57 2.02 5.92
N MET A 235 22.24 2.41 4.82
CA MET A 235 23.62 2.01 4.60
C MET A 235 24.54 2.62 5.64
N ALA A 236 25.40 1.79 6.24
CA ALA A 236 26.40 2.21 7.21
C ALA A 236 27.57 2.97 6.57
N GLU A 237 27.87 2.62 5.31
CA GLU A 237 28.89 3.29 4.49
C GLU A 237 28.24 4.37 3.62
N GLY A 238 28.81 5.57 3.62
CA GLY A 238 28.34 6.67 2.76
C GLY A 238 28.62 6.41 1.27
N GLY A 239 27.84 7.07 0.41
CA GLY A 239 27.98 6.91 -1.04
C GLY A 239 27.29 5.68 -1.63
N LEU A 240 26.43 5.02 -0.86
CA LEU A 240 25.62 3.87 -1.28
C LEU A 240 24.12 4.15 -1.12
N GLY A 241 23.30 3.34 -1.76
CA GLY A 241 21.85 3.37 -1.62
C GLY A 241 21.25 4.75 -1.90
N SER A 242 20.60 5.37 -0.90
CA SER A 242 19.93 6.66 -1.08
C SER A 242 20.85 7.82 -1.41
N ASP A 243 22.14 7.70 -1.15
CA ASP A 243 23.11 8.74 -1.50
C ASP A 243 23.36 8.75 -3.02
N ILE A 244 23.42 7.56 -3.65
CA ILE A 244 23.43 7.41 -5.12
C ILE A 244 22.14 7.96 -5.72
N GLY A 245 21.00 7.57 -5.17
CA GLY A 245 19.67 7.92 -5.72
C GLY A 245 19.34 9.42 -5.68
N GLN A 246 20.10 10.22 -4.92
CA GLN A 246 19.98 11.68 -4.88
C GLN A 246 20.84 12.39 -5.94
N VAL A 247 21.72 11.67 -6.66
CA VAL A 247 22.65 12.19 -7.66
C VAL A 247 22.32 11.58 -9.02
N PRO A 248 21.58 12.31 -9.89
CA PRO A 248 21.15 11.79 -11.19
C PRO A 248 22.27 11.22 -12.06
N GLU A 249 23.45 11.81 -12.00
CA GLU A 249 24.62 11.38 -12.78
C GLU A 249 25.08 9.97 -12.37
N LEU A 250 25.06 9.67 -11.07
CA LEU A 250 25.38 8.33 -10.55
C LEU A 250 24.29 7.32 -10.89
N VAL A 251 23.02 7.72 -10.85
CA VAL A 251 21.90 6.87 -11.28
C VAL A 251 22.05 6.47 -12.74
N GLU A 252 22.36 7.44 -13.63
CA GLU A 252 22.61 7.18 -15.05
C GLU A 252 23.81 6.24 -15.25
N GLN A 253 24.94 6.54 -14.59
CA GLN A 253 26.20 5.79 -14.69
C GLN A 253 26.02 4.32 -14.30
N TYR A 254 25.43 4.07 -13.11
CA TYR A 254 25.29 2.70 -12.60
C TYR A 254 24.16 1.93 -13.29
N THR A 255 23.12 2.62 -13.76
CA THR A 255 22.12 1.97 -14.63
C THR A 255 22.78 1.48 -15.92
N ARG A 256 23.62 2.31 -16.55
CA ARG A 256 24.36 1.92 -17.76
C ARG A 256 25.32 0.77 -17.49
N ALA A 257 25.98 0.74 -16.33
CA ALA A 257 26.85 -0.35 -15.94
C ALA A 257 26.09 -1.68 -15.80
N ALA A 258 24.97 -1.69 -15.09
CA ALA A 258 24.12 -2.87 -14.94
C ALA A 258 23.60 -3.37 -16.31
N LYS A 259 23.19 -2.46 -17.21
CA LYS A 259 22.75 -2.80 -18.57
C LYS A 259 23.84 -3.40 -19.44
N ARG A 260 25.14 -3.14 -19.19
CA ARG A 260 26.24 -3.86 -19.87
C ARG A 260 26.37 -5.31 -19.40
N GLY A 261 25.98 -5.60 -18.15
CA GLY A 261 26.10 -6.92 -17.55
C GLY A 261 24.98 -7.89 -17.90
N CYS A 262 23.84 -7.41 -18.42
CA CYS A 262 22.67 -8.26 -18.67
C CYS A 262 21.86 -7.86 -19.90
N SER A 263 21.05 -8.82 -20.39
CA SER A 263 20.07 -8.63 -21.46
C SER A 263 18.63 -8.54 -20.96
N ILE A 264 18.37 -8.96 -19.73
CA ILE A 264 17.06 -8.90 -19.09
C ILE A 264 16.66 -7.47 -18.75
N PRO A 265 15.36 -7.20 -18.53
CA PRO A 265 14.89 -5.87 -18.14
C PRO A 265 15.52 -5.36 -16.84
N VAL A 266 15.77 -4.04 -16.78
CA VAL A 266 16.36 -3.35 -15.65
C VAL A 266 15.43 -2.25 -15.15
N LEU A 267 15.02 -2.31 -13.89
CA LEU A 267 14.24 -1.29 -13.19
C LEU A 267 15.14 -0.51 -12.23
N ALA A 268 15.06 0.82 -12.25
CA ALA A 268 15.72 1.68 -11.25
C ALA A 268 14.79 1.92 -10.07
N LYS A 269 15.20 1.49 -8.86
CA LYS A 269 14.44 1.73 -7.63
C LYS A 269 14.86 3.03 -6.99
N LEU A 270 13.88 3.97 -6.91
CA LEU A 270 14.12 5.36 -6.56
C LEU A 270 13.86 5.64 -5.07
N THR A 271 14.68 6.56 -4.52
CA THR A 271 14.54 7.03 -3.14
C THR A 271 13.51 8.16 -3.03
N PRO A 272 12.56 8.09 -2.08
CA PRO A 272 11.63 9.19 -1.82
C PRO A 272 12.25 10.35 -1.01
N ASN A 273 13.52 10.25 -0.64
CA ASN A 273 14.21 11.24 0.21
C ASN A 273 14.74 12.42 -0.62
N VAL A 274 13.91 12.85 -1.57
CA VAL A 274 14.13 13.97 -2.52
C VAL A 274 12.84 14.77 -2.69
N ALA A 275 12.94 15.97 -3.24
CA ALA A 275 11.76 16.80 -3.53
C ALA A 275 10.91 16.23 -4.68
N SER A 276 11.55 15.69 -5.72
CA SER A 276 10.92 15.06 -6.89
C SER A 276 11.74 13.86 -7.35
N LEU A 277 11.07 12.81 -7.84
CA LEU A 277 11.73 11.62 -8.42
C LEU A 277 12.15 11.85 -9.89
N VAL A 278 11.59 12.85 -10.57
CA VAL A 278 11.74 13.04 -12.02
C VAL A 278 13.20 13.12 -12.46
N PRO A 279 14.09 13.90 -11.82
CA PRO A 279 15.49 13.97 -12.27
C PRO A 279 16.21 12.63 -12.25
N ALA A 280 16.03 11.83 -11.19
CA ALA A 280 16.64 10.52 -11.07
C ALA A 280 16.00 9.52 -12.06
N ALA A 281 14.68 9.60 -12.29
CA ALA A 281 13.97 8.77 -13.25
C ALA A 281 14.43 9.03 -14.70
N GLN A 282 14.57 10.28 -15.07
CA GLN A 282 15.11 10.67 -16.39
C GLN A 282 16.56 10.21 -16.57
N ALA A 283 17.38 10.30 -15.53
CA ALA A 283 18.75 9.79 -15.53
C ALA A 283 18.79 8.25 -15.69
N ALA A 284 17.94 7.52 -14.97
CA ALA A 284 17.80 6.07 -15.14
C ALA A 284 17.43 5.69 -16.58
N LYS A 285 16.48 6.43 -17.20
CA LYS A 285 16.11 6.23 -18.60
C LYS A 285 17.29 6.48 -19.55
N ARG A 286 18.07 7.55 -19.35
CA ARG A 286 19.29 7.80 -20.16
C ARG A 286 20.35 6.71 -19.95
N GLY A 287 20.40 6.11 -18.76
CA GLY A 287 21.24 4.94 -18.45
C GLY A 287 20.78 3.64 -19.11
N GLY A 288 19.58 3.62 -19.69
CA GLY A 288 19.01 2.47 -20.38
C GLY A 288 18.05 1.63 -19.52
N ALA A 289 17.51 2.16 -18.42
CA ALA A 289 16.49 1.46 -17.65
C ALA A 289 15.23 1.20 -18.51
N ASP A 290 14.67 0.00 -18.38
CA ASP A 290 13.43 -0.43 -19.03
C ASP A 290 12.20 -0.04 -18.20
N GLY A 291 12.42 0.21 -16.89
CA GLY A 291 11.36 0.61 -15.96
C GLY A 291 11.89 1.29 -14.72
N LEU A 292 10.95 1.68 -13.87
CA LEU A 292 11.17 2.34 -12.58
C LEU A 292 10.46 1.56 -11.47
N ALA A 293 11.03 1.56 -10.27
CA ALA A 293 10.38 1.08 -9.07
C ALA A 293 10.31 2.20 -8.02
N ALA A 294 9.15 2.52 -7.49
CA ALA A 294 8.95 3.63 -6.56
C ALA A 294 7.76 3.37 -5.61
N ILE A 295 7.92 3.69 -4.34
CA ILE A 295 9.02 4.33 -3.64
C ILE A 295 9.66 3.37 -2.62
N ASN A 296 10.95 3.56 -2.32
CA ASN A 296 11.56 2.95 -1.13
C ASN A 296 11.08 3.71 0.14
N THR A 297 11.66 3.40 1.29
CA THR A 297 11.26 3.94 2.60
C THR A 297 11.73 5.40 2.80
N ILE A 298 10.96 6.15 3.59
CA ILE A 298 11.23 7.55 3.92
C ILE A 298 12.10 7.62 5.18
N LYS A 299 13.18 8.39 5.17
CA LYS A 299 14.02 8.62 6.36
C LYS A 299 13.19 9.23 7.50
N SER A 300 13.21 8.62 8.69
CA SER A 300 12.38 9.04 9.82
C SER A 300 12.94 8.71 11.20
N ILE A 301 12.34 9.36 12.19
CA ILE A 301 12.39 9.04 13.62
C ILE A 301 10.95 8.87 14.10
N VAL A 302 10.59 7.72 14.69
CA VAL A 302 9.20 7.43 15.09
C VAL A 302 8.80 7.93 16.48
N GLY A 303 9.65 8.69 17.11
CA GLY A 303 9.41 9.31 18.43
C GLY A 303 10.58 9.08 19.38
N LEU A 304 10.49 9.71 20.54
CA LEU A 304 11.47 9.61 21.63
C LEU A 304 10.76 9.12 22.90
N ASN A 305 11.40 8.23 23.62
CA ASN A 305 10.98 7.90 24.97
C ASN A 305 11.33 9.09 25.90
N LEU A 306 10.34 9.72 26.50
CA LEU A 306 10.54 10.93 27.30
C LEU A 306 11.26 10.69 28.64
N HIS A 307 11.44 9.44 29.05
CA HIS A 307 12.19 9.10 30.27
C HIS A 307 13.65 8.78 29.97
N THR A 308 13.93 8.13 28.83
CA THR A 308 15.29 7.70 28.46
C THR A 308 15.93 8.58 27.41
N TYR A 309 15.14 9.45 26.74
CA TYR A 309 15.54 10.33 25.64
C TYR A 309 16.06 9.59 24.40
N VAL A 310 15.72 8.32 24.27
CA VAL A 310 16.16 7.45 23.16
C VAL A 310 15.00 7.17 22.24
N SER A 311 15.25 7.15 20.91
CA SER A 311 14.27 6.72 19.89
C SER A 311 14.23 5.19 19.75
N SER A 312 13.25 4.67 19.03
CA SER A 312 13.13 3.24 18.71
C SER A 312 13.38 2.96 17.22
N PRO A 313 13.95 1.77 16.88
CA PRO A 313 14.53 0.78 17.79
C PRO A 313 15.81 1.30 18.44
N ALA A 314 16.12 0.81 19.64
CA ALA A 314 17.32 1.19 20.38
C ALA A 314 18.27 0.00 20.52
N VAL A 315 19.53 0.23 20.17
CA VAL A 315 20.64 -0.72 20.30
C VAL A 315 21.66 -0.14 21.26
N HIS A 316 21.87 -0.77 22.41
CA HIS A 316 22.75 -0.28 23.46
C HIS A 316 22.52 1.19 23.86
N GLY A 317 21.24 1.61 23.92
CA GLY A 317 20.86 2.99 24.30
C GLY A 317 21.00 4.03 23.19
N LEU A 318 21.35 3.64 21.98
CA LEU A 318 21.46 4.50 20.81
C LEU A 318 20.40 4.10 19.76
N SER A 319 19.96 5.05 18.95
CA SER A 319 19.08 4.83 17.82
C SER A 319 19.55 5.63 16.62
N ALA A 320 19.17 5.19 15.42
CA ALA A 320 19.49 5.87 14.17
C ALA A 320 18.22 6.35 13.45
N VAL A 321 18.36 7.29 12.52
CA VAL A 321 17.36 7.52 11.47
C VAL A 321 17.20 6.23 10.68
N GLY A 322 15.96 5.86 10.35
CA GLY A 322 15.68 4.63 9.61
C GLY A 322 14.59 4.81 8.57
N GLY A 323 14.36 3.78 7.78
CA GLY A 323 13.35 3.77 6.73
C GLY A 323 11.94 3.61 7.30
N TYR A 324 11.04 4.53 6.97
CA TYR A 324 9.63 4.52 7.36
C TYR A 324 8.73 4.03 6.23
N SER A 325 7.83 3.12 6.54
CA SER A 325 6.93 2.44 5.61
C SER A 325 5.54 2.21 6.23
N GLY A 326 4.69 1.42 5.59
CA GLY A 326 3.33 1.14 6.01
C GLY A 326 2.33 2.14 5.45
N ASN A 327 1.06 2.05 5.85
CA ASN A 327 -0.03 2.82 5.27
C ASN A 327 0.16 4.35 5.38
N ALA A 328 0.89 4.81 6.39
CA ALA A 328 1.18 6.23 6.59
C ALA A 328 1.93 6.89 5.43
N VAL A 329 2.72 6.14 4.65
CA VAL A 329 3.48 6.70 3.53
C VAL A 329 2.71 6.73 2.21
N LYS A 330 1.56 6.04 2.11
CA LYS A 330 0.78 5.93 0.86
C LYS A 330 0.50 7.28 0.18
N PRO A 331 0.03 8.34 0.88
CA PRO A 331 -0.25 9.61 0.22
C PRO A 331 0.97 10.25 -0.43
N ILE A 332 2.16 10.07 0.15
CA ILE A 332 3.43 10.57 -0.39
C ILE A 332 3.82 9.74 -1.61
N ALA A 333 3.69 8.42 -1.52
CA ALA A 333 3.99 7.51 -2.61
C ALA A 333 3.09 7.77 -3.83
N LEU A 334 1.77 7.91 -3.65
CA LEU A 334 0.82 8.21 -4.73
C LEU A 334 1.17 9.52 -5.43
N ARG A 335 1.56 10.58 -4.70
CA ARG A 335 2.03 11.83 -5.30
C ARG A 335 3.26 11.59 -6.18
N MET A 336 4.24 10.87 -5.68
CA MET A 336 5.48 10.61 -6.41
C MET A 336 5.26 9.74 -7.66
N ILE A 337 4.36 8.75 -7.58
CA ILE A 337 3.96 7.95 -8.75
C ILE A 337 3.25 8.84 -9.80
N ALA A 338 2.34 9.72 -9.36
CA ALA A 338 1.66 10.63 -10.28
C ALA A 338 2.65 11.57 -10.99
N GLU A 339 3.69 12.06 -10.30
CA GLU A 339 4.76 12.86 -10.92
C GLU A 339 5.48 12.11 -12.04
N LEU A 340 5.78 10.82 -11.84
CA LEU A 340 6.38 9.97 -12.88
C LEU A 340 5.41 9.76 -14.05
N GLY A 341 4.12 9.53 -13.76
CA GLY A 341 3.09 9.33 -14.77
C GLY A 341 2.80 10.55 -15.65
N TRP A 342 2.94 11.77 -15.10
CA TRP A 342 2.77 13.03 -15.87
C TRP A 342 3.98 13.37 -16.73
N GLU A 343 5.16 12.85 -16.41
CA GLU A 343 6.39 13.21 -17.11
C GLU A 343 6.44 12.63 -18.52
N LYS A 344 6.39 13.48 -19.53
CA LYS A 344 6.33 13.07 -20.93
C LYS A 344 7.56 12.28 -21.38
N ASP A 345 8.72 12.65 -20.85
CA ASP A 345 9.97 11.97 -21.18
C ASP A 345 10.05 10.56 -20.60
N LEU A 346 9.19 10.22 -19.63
CA LEU A 346 9.12 8.89 -19.01
C LEU A 346 8.01 8.01 -19.60
N GLN A 347 7.20 8.53 -20.51
CA GLN A 347 6.14 7.75 -21.14
C GLN A 347 6.70 6.50 -21.83
N GLY A 348 6.01 5.37 -21.62
CA GLY A 348 6.41 4.05 -22.12
C GLY A 348 7.36 3.27 -21.21
N LEU A 349 7.89 3.89 -20.14
CA LEU A 349 8.59 3.14 -19.09
C LEU A 349 7.60 2.41 -18.19
N HIS A 350 7.96 1.18 -17.83
CA HIS A 350 7.25 0.42 -16.82
C HIS A 350 7.38 1.08 -15.44
N ILE A 351 6.30 1.16 -14.65
CA ILE A 351 6.34 1.65 -13.27
C ILE A 351 5.85 0.55 -12.33
N SER A 352 6.74 0.07 -11.46
CA SER A 352 6.42 -0.82 -10.36
C SER A 352 6.17 -0.02 -9.09
N GLY A 353 4.91 0.08 -8.67
CA GLY A 353 4.48 0.94 -7.56
C GLY A 353 4.57 0.26 -6.20
N MET A 354 5.04 1.00 -5.18
CA MET A 354 5.06 0.52 -3.80
C MET A 354 4.98 1.66 -2.79
N GLY A 355 4.50 1.33 -1.57
CA GLY A 355 4.41 2.23 -0.42
C GLY A 355 3.01 2.26 0.19
N GLY A 356 2.79 1.48 1.25
CA GLY A 356 1.56 1.48 2.04
C GLY A 356 0.36 0.79 1.40
N ILE A 357 0.58 -0.12 0.46
CA ILE A 357 -0.47 -0.98 -0.11
C ILE A 357 -0.85 -2.04 0.93
N GLU A 358 -2.09 -2.03 1.39
CA GLU A 358 -2.66 -2.99 2.34
C GLU A 358 -3.93 -3.64 1.80
N THR A 359 -4.70 -2.93 0.97
CA THR A 359 -5.98 -3.37 0.42
C THR A 359 -5.97 -3.33 -1.11
N TRP A 360 -6.94 -4.00 -1.73
CA TRP A 360 -7.15 -3.92 -3.17
C TRP A 360 -7.44 -2.48 -3.66
N LYS A 361 -8.04 -1.64 -2.79
CA LYS A 361 -8.31 -0.23 -3.11
C LYS A 361 -7.01 0.57 -3.23
N ASP A 362 -6.07 0.32 -2.31
CA ASP A 362 -4.74 0.93 -2.40
C ASP A 362 -4.06 0.51 -3.71
N ALA A 363 -4.13 -0.79 -4.05
CA ALA A 363 -3.59 -1.31 -5.31
C ALA A 363 -4.21 -0.64 -6.54
N ALA A 364 -5.54 -0.49 -6.57
CA ALA A 364 -6.25 0.18 -7.66
C ALA A 364 -5.83 1.65 -7.82
N GLU A 365 -5.58 2.39 -6.72
CA GLU A 365 -5.09 3.77 -6.77
C GLU A 365 -3.73 3.86 -7.48
N TYR A 366 -2.81 2.95 -7.23
CA TYR A 366 -1.50 2.90 -7.92
C TYR A 366 -1.64 2.60 -9.41
N LEU A 367 -2.47 1.62 -9.76
CA LEU A 367 -2.74 1.27 -11.17
C LEU A 367 -3.36 2.47 -11.91
N LEU A 368 -4.34 3.13 -11.32
CA LEU A 368 -4.96 4.34 -11.88
C LEU A 368 -3.98 5.50 -12.07
N LEU A 369 -2.87 5.53 -11.33
CA LEU A 369 -1.80 6.52 -11.47
C LEU A 369 -0.63 6.05 -12.36
N GLY A 370 -0.81 4.96 -13.12
CA GLY A 370 0.12 4.55 -14.16
C GLY A 370 1.07 3.41 -13.80
N CYS A 371 0.96 2.81 -12.61
CA CYS A 371 1.71 1.59 -12.30
C CYS A 371 1.15 0.41 -13.10
N THR A 372 2.01 -0.49 -13.55
CA THR A 372 1.65 -1.72 -14.25
C THR A 372 1.92 -2.96 -13.39
N SER A 373 2.79 -2.84 -12.38
CA SER A 373 2.99 -3.84 -11.33
C SER A 373 3.08 -3.18 -9.95
N LEU A 374 2.91 -3.97 -8.90
CA LEU A 374 2.80 -3.50 -7.52
C LEU A 374 3.65 -4.35 -6.59
N GLN A 375 4.35 -3.71 -5.65
CA GLN A 375 5.18 -4.40 -4.68
C GLN A 375 4.70 -4.14 -3.26
N VAL A 376 4.62 -5.18 -2.42
CA VAL A 376 4.08 -5.12 -1.05
C VAL A 376 5.06 -5.71 -0.05
N THR A 377 5.28 -5.02 1.08
CA THR A 377 6.13 -5.50 2.18
C THR A 377 5.41 -5.43 3.53
N THR A 378 5.18 -4.22 4.07
CA THR A 378 4.76 -4.01 5.46
C THR A 378 3.45 -4.72 5.80
N ALA A 379 2.48 -4.73 4.89
CA ALA A 379 1.23 -5.47 5.08
C ALA A 379 1.47 -6.99 5.16
N VAL A 380 2.41 -7.53 4.38
CA VAL A 380 2.81 -8.95 4.47
C VAL A 380 3.50 -9.24 5.80
N MET A 381 4.37 -8.36 6.29
CA MET A 381 4.99 -8.53 7.61
C MET A 381 3.96 -8.57 8.75
N GLN A 382 2.87 -7.81 8.64
CA GLN A 382 1.81 -7.77 9.65
C GLN A 382 0.82 -8.93 9.53
N TYR A 383 0.43 -9.30 8.32
CA TYR A 383 -0.75 -10.15 8.08
C TYR A 383 -0.43 -11.46 7.36
N GLY A 384 0.80 -11.61 6.85
CA GLY A 384 1.27 -12.79 6.11
C GLY A 384 0.93 -12.77 4.62
N TYR A 385 1.49 -13.74 3.88
CA TYR A 385 1.33 -13.87 2.42
C TYR A 385 -0.12 -14.02 1.97
N ARG A 386 -1.00 -14.53 2.86
CA ARG A 386 -2.43 -14.77 2.59
C ARG A 386 -3.26 -13.52 2.24
N ILE A 387 -2.71 -12.30 2.41
CA ILE A 387 -3.41 -11.08 1.99
C ILE A 387 -3.61 -11.01 0.48
N ILE A 388 -2.83 -11.76 -0.30
CA ILE A 388 -2.93 -11.81 -1.75
C ILE A 388 -4.33 -12.24 -2.23
N ASP A 389 -5.01 -13.13 -1.50
CA ASP A 389 -6.37 -13.56 -1.82
C ASP A 389 -7.34 -12.35 -1.87
N ASP A 390 -7.23 -11.47 -0.86
CA ASP A 390 -8.10 -10.32 -0.73
C ASP A 390 -7.72 -9.19 -1.71
N LEU A 391 -6.43 -9.06 -2.02
CA LEU A 391 -5.94 -8.13 -3.04
C LEU A 391 -6.46 -8.52 -4.44
N LYS A 392 -6.30 -9.79 -4.82
CA LYS A 392 -6.74 -10.32 -6.12
C LYS A 392 -8.26 -10.28 -6.26
N SER A 393 -8.98 -10.86 -5.31
CA SER A 393 -10.44 -10.96 -5.40
C SER A 393 -11.12 -9.59 -5.37
N GLY A 394 -10.64 -8.66 -4.54
CA GLY A 394 -11.19 -7.30 -4.49
C GLY A 394 -10.92 -6.52 -5.77
N LEU A 395 -9.70 -6.62 -6.31
CA LEU A 395 -9.35 -5.96 -7.58
C LEU A 395 -10.16 -6.54 -8.76
N ASN A 396 -10.31 -7.87 -8.83
CA ASN A 396 -11.07 -8.52 -9.89
C ASN A 396 -12.55 -8.11 -9.88
N ARG A 397 -13.14 -7.94 -8.68
CA ARG A 397 -14.50 -7.38 -8.53
C ARG A 397 -14.59 -5.94 -9.02
N TYR A 398 -13.62 -5.12 -8.67
CA TYR A 398 -13.57 -3.74 -9.13
C TYR A 398 -13.52 -3.65 -10.67
N LEU A 399 -12.77 -4.54 -11.34
CA LEU A 399 -12.78 -4.65 -12.80
C LEU A 399 -14.21 -4.96 -13.33
N THR A 400 -14.95 -5.84 -12.66
CA THR A 400 -16.32 -6.16 -13.02
C THR A 400 -17.27 -4.96 -12.82
N GLU A 401 -17.20 -4.30 -11.66
CA GLU A 401 -18.00 -3.10 -11.36
C GLU A 401 -17.79 -1.99 -12.39
N LYS A 402 -16.56 -1.84 -12.88
CA LYS A 402 -16.16 -0.79 -13.84
C LYS A 402 -16.24 -1.24 -15.29
N ASN A 403 -16.63 -2.50 -15.58
CA ASN A 403 -16.66 -3.10 -16.91
C ASN A 403 -15.30 -3.11 -17.63
N PHE A 404 -14.20 -3.25 -16.91
CA PHE A 404 -12.89 -3.48 -17.49
C PHE A 404 -12.71 -4.95 -17.83
N SER A 405 -12.17 -5.27 -19.01
CA SER A 405 -11.83 -6.64 -19.42
C SER A 405 -10.54 -7.12 -18.78
N THR A 406 -9.58 -6.22 -18.57
CA THR A 406 -8.27 -6.52 -17.99
C THR A 406 -7.82 -5.42 -17.02
N VAL A 407 -6.90 -5.76 -16.14
CA VAL A 407 -6.30 -4.80 -15.20
C VAL A 407 -5.51 -3.70 -15.92
N THR A 408 -4.99 -3.98 -17.11
CA THR A 408 -4.21 -3.02 -17.91
C THR A 408 -5.06 -1.88 -18.46
N GLU A 409 -6.36 -2.10 -18.67
CA GLU A 409 -7.28 -1.05 -19.13
C GLU A 409 -7.46 0.09 -18.13
N MET A 410 -7.20 -0.15 -16.85
CA MET A 410 -7.33 0.90 -15.83
C MET A 410 -6.04 1.69 -15.59
N VAL A 411 -4.92 1.25 -16.18
CA VAL A 411 -3.61 1.87 -15.94
C VAL A 411 -3.60 3.32 -16.44
N GLY A 412 -3.30 4.25 -15.55
CA GLY A 412 -3.15 5.68 -15.85
C GLY A 412 -4.46 6.48 -15.96
N LEU A 413 -5.64 5.85 -15.88
CA LEU A 413 -6.93 6.57 -16.05
C LEU A 413 -7.16 7.69 -15.02
N GLY A 414 -6.47 7.67 -13.89
CA GLY A 414 -6.57 8.71 -12.86
C GLY A 414 -5.68 9.93 -13.09
N LEU A 415 -4.69 9.85 -13.97
CA LEU A 415 -3.68 10.89 -14.17
C LEU A 415 -4.28 12.21 -14.66
N ASP A 416 -5.28 12.16 -15.55
CA ASP A 416 -5.93 13.35 -16.10
C ASP A 416 -6.83 14.08 -15.08
N SER A 417 -7.10 13.48 -13.93
CA SER A 417 -7.94 14.06 -12.88
C SER A 417 -7.16 14.63 -11.70
N VAL A 418 -5.83 14.46 -11.69
CA VAL A 418 -4.93 14.93 -10.63
C VAL A 418 -3.85 15.81 -11.24
N PHE A 419 -3.55 16.94 -10.60
CA PHE A 419 -2.60 17.92 -11.11
C PHE A 419 -1.59 18.32 -10.05
N GLY A 420 -0.37 18.64 -10.46
CA GLY A 420 0.70 19.09 -9.57
C GLY A 420 0.49 20.52 -9.02
N SER A 421 -0.36 21.34 -9.68
CA SER A 421 -0.72 22.70 -9.25
C SER A 421 -2.23 22.83 -9.03
N THR A 422 -2.62 23.71 -8.09
CA THR A 422 -4.02 24.06 -7.85
C THR A 422 -4.55 25.10 -8.84
N ASP A 423 -3.73 25.61 -9.76
CA ASP A 423 -4.12 26.68 -10.70
C ASP A 423 -5.20 26.25 -11.69
N VAL A 424 -5.24 24.95 -11.99
CA VAL A 424 -6.24 24.34 -12.87
C VAL A 424 -7.63 24.20 -12.23
N LEU A 425 -7.72 24.38 -10.90
CA LEU A 425 -8.97 24.18 -10.17
C LEU A 425 -9.89 25.38 -10.29
N GLU A 426 -11.16 25.14 -10.60
CA GLU A 426 -12.20 26.17 -10.68
C GLU A 426 -12.43 26.82 -9.31
N ARG A 427 -12.50 28.16 -9.26
CA ARG A 427 -12.64 28.96 -8.03
C ARG A 427 -13.91 29.79 -7.97
N ASP A 428 -14.73 29.78 -9.03
CA ASP A 428 -15.92 30.63 -9.15
C ASP A 428 -17.14 30.06 -8.43
N THR A 429 -17.01 28.87 -7.83
CA THR A 429 -18.09 28.21 -7.15
C THR A 429 -17.71 27.75 -5.75
N VAL A 430 -18.74 27.68 -4.88
CA VAL A 430 -18.65 27.17 -3.52
C VAL A 430 -19.61 26.01 -3.34
N ILE A 431 -19.14 24.92 -2.75
CA ILE A 431 -19.97 23.79 -2.31
C ILE A 431 -20.17 23.93 -0.80
N TYR A 432 -21.37 24.25 -0.36
CA TYR A 432 -21.67 24.33 1.07
C TYR A 432 -21.87 22.96 1.70
N PRO A 433 -21.54 22.76 2.99
CA PRO A 433 -21.87 21.53 3.70
C PRO A 433 -23.38 21.35 3.83
N LYS A 434 -23.86 20.11 3.69
CA LYS A 434 -25.24 19.69 3.95
C LYS A 434 -25.27 18.87 5.25
N PHE A 435 -26.14 19.25 6.19
CA PHE A 435 -26.27 18.60 7.48
C PHE A 435 -27.44 17.63 7.47
N ASP A 436 -27.20 16.39 7.86
CA ASP A 436 -28.20 15.39 8.19
C ASP A 436 -28.56 15.57 9.68
N ARG A 437 -29.70 16.15 9.92
CA ARG A 437 -30.12 16.50 11.28
C ARG A 437 -30.57 15.30 12.11
N GLU A 438 -30.94 14.19 11.47
CA GLU A 438 -31.33 12.96 12.14
C GLU A 438 -30.11 12.21 12.67
N LYS A 439 -29.07 12.10 11.86
CA LYS A 439 -27.78 11.50 12.25
C LYS A 439 -26.97 12.34 13.23
N CYS A 440 -27.20 13.65 13.26
CA CYS A 440 -26.44 14.56 14.11
C CYS A 440 -26.81 14.37 15.59
N ASN A 441 -25.83 14.03 16.44
CA ASN A 441 -26.00 13.90 17.89
C ASN A 441 -25.74 15.20 18.67
N GLY A 442 -25.39 16.32 18.01
CA GLY A 442 -25.14 17.62 18.64
C GLY A 442 -23.82 17.71 19.42
N CYS A 443 -22.81 16.90 19.10
CA CYS A 443 -21.52 16.87 19.81
C CYS A 443 -20.70 18.16 19.71
N GLY A 444 -20.94 19.01 18.70
CA GLY A 444 -20.31 20.33 18.54
C GLY A 444 -18.91 20.33 17.91
N ARG A 445 -18.28 19.17 17.59
CA ARG A 445 -16.93 19.11 17.04
C ARG A 445 -16.76 19.93 15.75
N CYS A 446 -17.76 19.91 14.86
CA CYS A 446 -17.76 20.69 13.63
C CYS A 446 -17.76 22.20 13.90
N MET A 447 -18.44 22.66 14.97
CA MET A 447 -18.47 24.07 15.35
C MET A 447 -17.12 24.52 15.93
N ILE A 448 -16.50 23.73 16.81
CA ILE A 448 -15.14 24.00 17.33
C ILE A 448 -14.15 24.11 16.16
N SER A 449 -14.12 23.10 15.26
CA SER A 449 -13.20 23.13 14.12
C SER A 449 -13.45 24.31 13.18
N CYS A 450 -14.72 24.70 12.99
CA CYS A 450 -15.06 25.86 12.16
C CYS A 450 -14.68 27.19 12.84
N MET A 451 -14.83 27.28 14.18
CA MET A 451 -14.48 28.47 14.95
C MET A 451 -12.97 28.70 15.00
N ASP A 452 -12.20 27.64 15.29
CA ASP A 452 -10.77 27.76 15.59
C ASP A 452 -9.88 27.45 14.38
N GLY A 453 -10.34 26.60 13.44
CA GLY A 453 -9.58 26.16 12.27
C GLY A 453 -10.22 26.51 10.93
N GLY A 454 -11.36 27.20 10.89
CA GLY A 454 -12.10 27.54 9.67
C GLY A 454 -12.52 29.00 9.61
N HIS A 455 -13.76 29.25 9.18
CA HIS A 455 -14.26 30.59 8.85
C HIS A 455 -15.38 31.07 9.79
N GLN A 456 -15.53 30.47 10.97
CA GLN A 456 -16.49 30.87 12.01
C GLN A 456 -17.94 30.96 11.51
N ALA A 457 -18.30 30.08 10.59
CA ALA A 457 -19.57 30.07 9.88
C ALA A 457 -20.61 29.12 10.50
N LEU A 458 -20.29 28.45 11.61
CA LEU A 458 -21.19 27.51 12.29
C LEU A 458 -21.50 27.99 13.71
N SER A 459 -22.81 27.98 14.06
CA SER A 459 -23.31 28.21 15.39
C SER A 459 -24.28 27.11 15.81
N PRO A 460 -24.50 26.87 17.12
CA PRO A 460 -25.50 25.92 17.60
C PRO A 460 -26.92 26.47 17.51
N ASP A 461 -27.89 25.62 17.17
CA ASP A 461 -29.30 25.90 17.49
C ASP A 461 -29.66 25.49 18.93
N LYS A 462 -30.93 25.64 19.31
CA LYS A 462 -31.45 25.26 20.63
C LYS A 462 -31.27 23.76 20.98
N ASN A 463 -31.10 22.92 19.97
CA ASN A 463 -30.86 21.48 20.10
C ASN A 463 -29.38 21.13 19.94
N ARG A 464 -28.46 22.09 20.01
CA ARG A 464 -27.01 21.95 19.81
C ARG A 464 -26.62 21.47 18.42
N LYS A 465 -27.51 21.53 17.42
CA LYS A 465 -27.20 21.14 16.04
C LYS A 465 -26.65 22.34 15.25
N PRO A 466 -25.70 22.10 14.29
CA PRO A 466 -25.05 23.17 13.57
C PRO A 466 -26.02 23.95 12.66
N VAL A 467 -25.91 25.27 12.68
CA VAL A 467 -26.55 26.21 11.76
C VAL A 467 -25.47 26.92 10.98
N LEU A 468 -25.62 26.96 9.65
CA LEU A 468 -24.66 27.55 8.73
C LEU A 468 -24.98 29.03 8.46
N ASP A 469 -24.03 29.92 8.70
CA ASP A 469 -23.99 31.24 8.05
C ASP A 469 -23.29 31.14 6.68
N ALA A 470 -24.09 31.13 5.64
CA ALA A 470 -23.60 30.99 4.27
C ALA A 470 -22.78 32.21 3.77
N ARG A 471 -22.87 33.37 4.46
CA ARG A 471 -22.06 34.55 4.11
C ARG A 471 -20.62 34.44 4.58
N ARG A 472 -20.39 33.67 5.66
CA ARG A 472 -19.06 33.42 6.23
C ARG A 472 -18.43 32.14 5.72
N CYS A 473 -19.22 31.18 5.22
CA CYS A 473 -18.76 29.88 4.80
C CYS A 473 -18.13 29.95 3.41
N VAL A 474 -16.88 29.52 3.30
CA VAL A 474 -16.13 29.40 2.04
C VAL A 474 -16.12 27.98 1.45
N GLY A 475 -16.88 27.03 2.04
CA GLY A 475 -16.95 25.67 1.53
C GLY A 475 -15.71 24.82 1.78
N CYS A 476 -14.88 25.10 2.78
CA CYS A 476 -13.63 24.35 3.06
C CYS A 476 -13.85 22.88 3.49
N HIS A 477 -15.04 22.51 3.90
CA HIS A 477 -15.44 21.16 4.30
C HIS A 477 -14.68 20.57 5.52
N LEU A 478 -13.94 21.36 6.30
CA LEU A 478 -13.32 20.88 7.54
C LEU A 478 -14.36 20.25 8.50
N CYS A 479 -15.56 20.83 8.57
CA CYS A 479 -16.67 20.29 9.36
C CYS A 479 -17.10 18.88 8.93
N VAL A 480 -16.96 18.52 7.65
CA VAL A 480 -17.25 17.17 7.13
C VAL A 480 -16.23 16.17 7.67
N LEU A 481 -14.94 16.53 7.64
CA LEU A 481 -13.83 15.65 8.02
C LEU A 481 -13.85 15.30 9.52
N VAL A 482 -14.25 16.24 10.37
CA VAL A 482 -14.24 16.07 11.83
C VAL A 482 -15.53 15.48 12.41
N CYS A 483 -16.56 15.26 11.59
CA CYS A 483 -17.84 14.74 12.06
C CYS A 483 -17.78 13.24 12.38
N PRO A 484 -17.88 12.80 13.65
CA PRO A 484 -17.80 11.40 14.02
C PRO A 484 -18.98 10.58 13.51
N GLU A 485 -20.18 11.19 13.44
CA GLU A 485 -21.43 10.57 13.00
C GLU A 485 -21.62 10.61 11.48
N ARG A 486 -20.68 11.23 10.73
CA ARG A 486 -20.83 11.45 9.28
C ARG A 486 -22.16 12.10 8.90
N ALA A 487 -22.66 12.93 9.78
CA ALA A 487 -23.90 13.68 9.61
C ALA A 487 -23.72 14.92 8.73
N ILE A 488 -22.57 15.12 8.10
CA ILE A 488 -22.28 16.28 7.26
C ILE A 488 -21.69 15.77 5.94
N GLY A 489 -22.29 16.19 4.83
CA GLY A 489 -21.85 15.85 3.48
C GLY A 489 -21.70 17.09 2.61
N ALA A 490 -21.32 16.90 1.33
CA ALA A 490 -21.31 17.96 0.33
C ALA A 490 -22.76 18.32 -0.06
N GLY A 491 -23.05 19.62 -0.05
CA GLY A 491 -24.32 20.16 -0.53
C GLY A 491 -24.29 20.50 -2.02
N ARG A 492 -25.19 21.41 -2.42
CA ARG A 492 -25.28 21.87 -3.81
C ARG A 492 -24.16 22.89 -4.11
N LYS A 493 -23.62 22.81 -5.32
CA LYS A 493 -22.74 23.83 -5.92
C LYS A 493 -23.49 25.15 -6.08
N ARG A 494 -22.88 26.27 -5.70
CA ARG A 494 -23.42 27.62 -5.88
C ARG A 494 -22.30 28.53 -6.39
N GLN A 495 -22.66 29.56 -7.15
CA GLN A 495 -21.73 30.58 -7.60
C GLN A 495 -21.09 31.30 -6.40
N ASN A 496 -19.79 31.48 -6.43
CA ASN A 496 -19.06 32.18 -5.39
C ASN A 496 -19.44 33.68 -5.40
N ARG A 497 -19.96 34.19 -4.28
CA ARG A 497 -20.29 35.61 -4.13
C ARG A 497 -19.16 36.43 -3.50
N ILE A 498 -18.03 35.81 -3.23
CA ILE A 498 -16.85 36.45 -2.65
C ILE A 498 -16.02 37.00 -3.82
N GLY A 499 -16.25 38.25 -4.21
CA GLY A 499 -15.54 38.91 -5.30
C GLY A 499 -16.39 39.88 -6.13
N ALA A 500 -17.68 40.02 -5.82
CA ALA A 500 -18.54 41.06 -6.41
C ALA A 500 -18.64 42.25 -5.42
N ASN A 501 -17.53 42.99 -5.28
CA ASN A 501 -17.47 44.35 -4.78
C ASN A 501 -16.47 45.12 -5.64
#